data_7dba81a522793e9850dc3e1fc8d5df7d
#
_entry.id   7dba81a522793e9850dc3e1fc8d5df7d
#
_cell.length_a   1.000
_cell.length_b   1.000
_cell.length_c   1.000
_cell.angle_alpha   90.00
_cell.angle_beta   90.00
_cell.angle_gamma   90.00
#
_symmetry.space_group_name_H-M   'P 1'
#
loop_
_entity.id
_entity.type
_entity.pdbx_description
1 polymer ?
#
loop_
_entity_poly.entity_id
_entity_poly.type
_entity_poly.pdbx_seq_one_letter_code
_entity_poly.pdbx_strand_id
1 'polypeptide(L)'
;ERLDGFIHTRRKNFDYLTNKLESLKGYLQLPCATENSTPSWFGYLIMIKENSKFKRIDLLQYLDEHKVGTRLLFAGNIVKQPYFENIEYRIVGDLKNTDVAMNNAFWVGLYPSIDFEQLDYTAYLLESFFGVNT
;
A
#
# COMPACT_ATOMS: atom_id res chain seq x y z
N GLU A 1 -28.27 -3.35 4.48
CA GLU A 1 -28.40 -2.58 5.75
C GLU A 1 -27.07 -2.29 6.44
N ARG A 2 -25.98 -3.05 6.18
CA ARG A 2 -24.64 -2.79 6.76
C ARG A 2 -23.65 -2.14 5.80
N LEU A 3 -23.94 -2.15 4.50
CA LEU A 3 -22.99 -1.75 3.46
C LEU A 3 -22.55 -0.28 3.60
N ASP A 4 -23.50 0.62 3.81
CA ASP A 4 -23.22 2.06 3.94
C ASP A 4 -22.32 2.36 5.15
N GLY A 5 -22.55 1.65 6.27
CA GLY A 5 -21.69 1.73 7.44
C GLY A 5 -20.26 1.26 7.16
N PHE A 6 -20.09 0.18 6.42
CA PHE A 6 -18.76 -0.31 6.02
C PHE A 6 -18.03 0.65 5.07
N ILE A 7 -18.74 1.22 4.10
CA ILE A 7 -18.19 2.23 3.19
C ILE A 7 -17.72 3.45 3.98
N HIS A 8 -18.58 3.97 4.87
CA HIS A 8 -18.24 5.12 5.71
C HIS A 8 -17.00 4.85 6.58
N THR A 9 -16.95 3.71 7.26
CA THR A 9 -15.82 3.35 8.13
C THR A 9 -14.52 3.19 7.33
N ARG A 10 -14.54 2.55 6.15
CA ARG A 10 -13.36 2.42 5.30
C ARG A 10 -12.81 3.78 4.87
N ARG A 11 -13.68 4.73 4.50
CA ARG A 11 -13.28 6.10 4.14
C ARG A 11 -12.66 6.82 5.33
N LYS A 12 -13.32 6.76 6.48
CA LYS A 12 -12.83 7.35 7.73
C LYS A 12 -11.43 6.81 8.11
N ASN A 13 -11.24 5.50 8.03
CA ASN A 13 -9.97 4.86 8.33
C ASN A 13 -8.89 5.25 7.30
N PHE A 14 -9.25 5.36 6.03
CA PHE A 14 -8.35 5.82 4.97
C PHE A 14 -7.86 7.25 5.22
N ASP A 15 -8.77 8.17 5.48
CA ASP A 15 -8.43 9.58 5.75
C ASP A 15 -7.57 9.70 7.01
N TYR A 16 -7.91 8.94 8.05
CA TYR A 16 -7.16 8.91 9.30
C TYR A 16 -5.71 8.44 9.08
N LEU A 17 -5.52 7.29 8.43
CA LEU A 17 -4.19 6.75 8.16
C LEU A 17 -3.40 7.66 7.21
N THR A 18 -4.04 8.26 6.21
CA THR A 18 -3.39 9.22 5.32
C THR A 18 -2.82 10.41 6.09
N ASN A 19 -3.60 10.99 7.00
CA ASN A 19 -3.14 12.10 7.83
C ASN A 19 -1.96 11.71 8.74
N LYS A 20 -1.98 10.51 9.31
CA LYS A 20 -0.86 10.00 10.13
C LYS A 20 0.43 9.79 9.34
N LEU A 21 0.34 9.42 8.08
CA LEU A 21 1.49 9.13 7.22
C LEU A 21 2.01 10.34 6.42
N GLU A 22 1.48 11.54 6.64
CA GLU A 22 1.91 12.77 5.95
C GLU A 22 3.44 13.01 6.06
N SER A 23 4.02 12.76 7.23
CA SER A 23 5.46 12.88 7.50
C SER A 23 6.31 11.97 6.62
N LEU A 24 5.75 10.87 6.11
CA LEU A 24 6.44 9.86 5.31
C LEU A 24 6.37 10.12 3.80
N LYS A 25 5.72 11.17 3.33
CA LYS A 25 5.62 11.51 1.89
C LYS A 25 6.98 11.69 1.19
N GLY A 26 8.05 11.94 1.95
CA GLY A 26 9.42 11.95 1.43
C GLY A 26 9.88 10.58 0.92
N TYR A 27 9.45 9.50 1.58
CA TYR A 27 9.86 8.11 1.32
C TYR A 27 8.80 7.30 0.59
N LEU A 28 7.52 7.62 0.83
CA LEU A 28 6.36 6.87 0.36
C LEU A 28 5.53 7.69 -0.64
N GLN A 29 4.98 6.99 -1.60
CA GLN A 29 3.83 7.47 -2.36
C GLN A 29 2.58 6.87 -1.70
N LEU A 30 1.73 7.76 -1.19
CA LEU A 30 0.46 7.41 -0.57
C LEU A 30 -0.65 7.40 -1.62
N PRO A 31 -1.71 6.59 -1.43
CA PRO A 31 -2.83 6.52 -2.35
C PRO A 31 -3.69 7.78 -2.27
N CYS A 32 -4.30 8.14 -3.37
CA CYS A 32 -5.32 9.20 -3.43
C CYS A 32 -6.47 8.76 -4.33
N ALA A 33 -7.65 9.30 -4.06
CA ALA A 33 -8.79 9.14 -4.97
C ALA A 33 -8.53 9.91 -6.27
N THR A 34 -8.98 9.37 -7.39
CA THR A 34 -9.02 10.12 -8.65
C THR A 34 -10.09 11.20 -8.56
N GLU A 35 -9.91 12.25 -9.32
CA GLU A 35 -10.87 13.35 -9.38
C GLU A 35 -12.30 12.83 -9.67
N ASN A 36 -13.29 13.42 -9.01
CA ASN A 36 -14.70 13.04 -9.13
C ASN A 36 -15.02 11.59 -8.73
N SER A 37 -14.18 10.93 -7.90
CA SER A 37 -14.47 9.60 -7.37
C SER A 37 -14.56 9.60 -5.84
N THR A 38 -15.40 8.69 -5.32
CA THR A 38 -15.58 8.47 -3.88
C THR A 38 -15.44 6.99 -3.55
N PRO A 39 -14.22 6.43 -3.58
CA PRO A 39 -14.01 4.99 -3.45
C PRO A 39 -14.38 4.47 -2.06
N SER A 40 -14.77 3.19 -2.02
CA SER A 40 -14.78 2.38 -0.80
C SER A 40 -13.51 1.55 -0.77
N TRP A 41 -12.49 2.06 -0.11
CA TRP A 41 -11.14 1.51 -0.14
C TRP A 41 -11.09 0.04 0.29
N PHE A 42 -10.47 -0.80 -0.52
CA PHE A 42 -10.26 -2.22 -0.23
C PHE A 42 -9.15 -2.41 0.83
N GLY A 43 -8.05 -1.70 0.67
CA GLY A 43 -6.90 -1.65 1.55
C GLY A 43 -6.15 -0.35 1.33
N TYR A 44 -5.14 -0.09 2.11
CA TYR A 44 -4.30 1.10 1.99
C TYR A 44 -3.04 0.74 1.19
N LEU A 45 -2.99 1.15 -0.08
CA LEU A 45 -1.86 0.88 -0.98
C LEU A 45 -0.72 1.85 -0.70
N ILE A 46 0.44 1.33 -0.40
CA ILE A 46 1.66 2.10 -0.16
C ILE A 46 2.70 1.71 -1.21
N MET A 47 3.45 2.67 -1.73
CA MET A 47 4.57 2.40 -2.61
C MET A 47 5.82 3.14 -2.10
N ILE A 48 6.93 2.40 -1.91
CA ILE A 48 8.22 3.02 -1.59
C ILE A 48 8.74 3.70 -2.86
N LYS A 49 9.16 4.96 -2.73
CA LYS A 49 9.70 5.73 -3.87
C LYS A 49 11.02 5.16 -4.35
N GLU A 50 11.26 5.16 -5.65
CA GLU A 50 12.45 4.59 -6.29
C GLU A 50 13.77 5.20 -5.81
N ASN A 51 13.75 6.48 -5.44
CA ASN A 51 14.91 7.19 -4.91
C ASN A 51 15.16 6.95 -3.41
N SER A 52 14.36 6.12 -2.76
CA SER A 52 14.54 5.76 -1.35
C SER A 52 15.70 4.77 -1.20
N LYS A 53 16.49 4.96 -0.14
CA LYS A 53 17.49 3.95 0.29
C LYS A 53 16.86 2.70 0.92
N PHE A 54 15.59 2.77 1.25
CA PHE A 54 14.84 1.68 1.88
C PHE A 54 14.25 0.75 0.82
N LYS A 55 14.23 -0.56 1.10
CA LYS A 55 13.65 -1.57 0.22
C LYS A 55 12.32 -2.05 0.77
N ARG A 56 11.37 -2.35 -0.13
CA ARG A 56 10.07 -2.91 0.27
C ARG A 56 10.22 -4.19 1.10
N ILE A 57 11.12 -5.09 0.70
CA ILE A 57 11.28 -6.38 1.38
C ILE A 57 11.66 -6.20 2.86
N ASP A 58 12.55 -5.26 3.16
CA ASP A 58 12.99 -5.00 4.52
C ASP A 58 11.85 -4.42 5.37
N LEU A 59 11.04 -3.52 4.78
CA LEU A 59 9.86 -2.97 5.44
C LEU A 59 8.80 -4.05 5.69
N LEU A 60 8.53 -4.93 4.71
CA LEU A 60 7.54 -6.00 4.88
C LEU A 60 7.95 -6.98 5.97
N GLN A 61 9.23 -7.34 6.03
CA GLN A 61 9.77 -8.19 7.10
C GLN A 61 9.62 -7.51 8.47
N TYR A 62 9.98 -6.25 8.57
CA TYR A 62 9.83 -5.47 9.81
C TYR A 62 8.36 -5.42 10.28
N LEU A 63 7.42 -5.16 9.38
CA LEU A 63 5.99 -5.15 9.70
C LEU A 63 5.47 -6.52 10.14
N ASP A 64 5.91 -7.61 9.49
CA ASP A 64 5.54 -8.97 9.84
C ASP A 64 6.05 -9.37 11.24
N GLU A 65 7.31 -9.05 11.57
CA GLU A 65 7.90 -9.24 12.89
C GLU A 65 7.10 -8.53 13.98
N HIS A 66 6.49 -7.38 13.65
CA HIS A 66 5.62 -6.59 14.54
C HIS A 66 4.13 -6.92 14.39
N LYS A 67 3.78 -8.05 13.74
CA LYS A 67 2.41 -8.56 13.60
C LYS A 67 1.46 -7.66 12.80
N VAL A 68 1.98 -6.84 11.92
CA VAL A 68 1.20 -6.09 10.92
C VAL A 68 1.21 -6.84 9.60
N GLY A 69 0.08 -7.45 9.25
CA GLY A 69 -0.07 -8.20 8.01
C GLY A 69 -0.06 -7.30 6.78
N THR A 70 0.71 -7.70 5.78
CA THR A 70 0.81 -6.99 4.49
C THR A 70 0.47 -7.92 3.32
N ARG A 71 0.18 -7.34 2.16
CA ARG A 71 -0.02 -8.08 0.92
C ARG A 71 0.66 -7.37 -0.25
N LEU A 72 1.20 -8.12 -1.18
CA LEU A 72 1.74 -7.58 -2.43
C LEU A 72 0.60 -7.10 -3.35
N LEU A 73 0.93 -6.19 -4.27
CA LEU A 73 -0.02 -5.72 -5.28
C LEU A 73 -0.25 -6.83 -6.33
N PHE A 74 -1.07 -7.82 -5.97
CA PHE A 74 -1.45 -8.98 -6.80
C PHE A 74 -0.24 -9.62 -7.50
N ALA A 75 -0.38 -9.93 -8.81
CA ALA A 75 0.70 -10.48 -9.62
C ALA A 75 1.78 -9.44 -10.02
N GLY A 76 1.53 -8.15 -9.81
CA GLY A 76 2.40 -7.10 -10.31
C GLY A 76 2.46 -7.08 -11.84
N ASN A 77 3.65 -7.21 -12.42
CA ASN A 77 3.81 -7.32 -13.87
C ASN A 77 3.50 -8.76 -14.32
N ILE A 78 2.34 -8.96 -14.92
CA ILE A 78 1.84 -10.28 -15.31
C ILE A 78 2.76 -10.99 -16.32
N VAL A 79 3.41 -10.25 -17.24
CA VAL A 79 4.31 -10.86 -18.24
C VAL A 79 5.62 -11.38 -17.65
N LYS A 80 5.90 -11.06 -16.40
CA LYS A 80 7.04 -11.59 -15.64
C LYS A 80 6.68 -12.79 -14.76
N GLN A 81 5.44 -13.24 -14.81
CA GLN A 81 5.01 -14.39 -14.05
C GLN A 81 5.36 -15.70 -14.80
N PRO A 82 5.77 -16.78 -14.12
CA PRO A 82 6.24 -18.01 -14.76
C PRO A 82 5.27 -18.61 -15.77
N TYR A 83 3.95 -18.49 -15.55
CA TYR A 83 2.95 -19.02 -16.46
C TYR A 83 2.84 -18.27 -17.80
N PHE A 84 3.49 -17.09 -17.92
CA PHE A 84 3.54 -16.33 -19.18
C PHE A 84 4.70 -16.77 -20.11
N GLU A 85 5.65 -17.58 -19.65
CA GLU A 85 6.84 -17.98 -20.42
C GLU A 85 6.53 -18.62 -21.79
N ASN A 86 5.37 -19.29 -21.92
CA ASN A 86 4.97 -19.99 -23.15
C ASN A 86 3.68 -19.43 -23.78
N ILE A 87 3.31 -18.19 -23.43
CA ILE A 87 2.12 -17.54 -23.96
C ILE A 87 2.53 -16.46 -24.97
N GLU A 88 1.93 -16.46 -26.15
CA GLU A 88 2.11 -15.37 -27.09
C GLU A 88 1.36 -14.13 -26.60
N TYR A 89 2.08 -13.01 -26.50
CA TYR A 89 1.50 -11.73 -26.12
C TYR A 89 2.21 -10.57 -26.79
N ARG A 90 1.59 -9.41 -26.78
CA ARG A 90 2.17 -8.17 -27.27
C ARG A 90 2.33 -7.18 -26.12
N ILE A 91 3.53 -6.63 -25.99
CA ILE A 91 3.81 -5.51 -25.08
C ILE A 91 3.61 -4.19 -25.83
N VAL A 92 2.95 -3.23 -25.18
CA VAL A 92 2.83 -1.84 -25.65
C VAL A 92 3.52 -0.93 -24.64
N GLY A 93 4.56 -0.22 -25.10
CA GLY A 93 5.44 0.57 -24.21
C GLY A 93 6.50 -0.30 -23.51
N ASP A 94 7.12 0.24 -22.46
CA ASP A 94 8.24 -0.38 -21.74
C ASP A 94 7.85 -1.07 -20.42
N LEU A 95 6.58 -0.96 -20.01
CA LEU A 95 6.03 -1.46 -18.74
C LEU A 95 6.81 -1.00 -17.48
N LYS A 96 7.60 0.05 -17.58
CA LYS A 96 8.44 0.53 -16.46
C LYS A 96 7.61 0.82 -15.21
N ASN A 97 6.49 1.53 -15.35
CA ASN A 97 5.63 1.85 -14.21
C ASN A 97 5.00 0.60 -13.59
N THR A 98 4.70 -0.42 -14.40
CA THR A 98 4.20 -1.72 -13.92
C THR A 98 5.28 -2.44 -13.11
N ASP A 99 6.53 -2.37 -13.53
CA ASP A 99 7.67 -2.93 -12.81
C ASP A 99 7.91 -2.20 -11.48
N VAL A 100 7.83 -0.88 -11.49
CA VAL A 100 7.93 -0.07 -10.26
C VAL A 100 6.83 -0.45 -9.26
N ALA A 101 5.59 -0.54 -9.72
CA ALA A 101 4.47 -0.98 -8.89
C ALA A 101 4.68 -2.41 -8.35
N MET A 102 5.12 -3.34 -9.19
CA MET A 102 5.41 -4.72 -8.80
C MET A 102 6.48 -4.81 -7.72
N ASN A 103 7.54 -4.00 -7.82
CA ASN A 103 8.70 -4.09 -6.93
C ASN A 103 8.52 -3.30 -5.63
N ASN A 104 7.76 -2.20 -5.65
CA ASN A 104 7.75 -1.22 -4.57
C ASN A 104 6.40 -1.10 -3.85
N ALA A 105 5.30 -1.60 -4.43
CA ALA A 105 3.96 -1.45 -3.84
C ALA A 105 3.56 -2.64 -2.95
N PHE A 106 2.78 -2.34 -1.92
CA PHE A 106 2.16 -3.31 -1.01
C PHE A 106 0.91 -2.72 -0.36
N TRP A 107 0.08 -3.57 0.25
CA TRP A 107 -1.13 -3.18 0.97
C TRP A 107 -0.97 -3.40 2.46
N VAL A 108 -1.54 -2.48 3.27
CA VAL A 108 -1.92 -2.74 4.65
C VAL A 108 -3.44 -2.81 4.78
N GLY A 109 -3.93 -3.44 5.85
CA GLY A 109 -5.36 -3.62 6.07
C GLY A 109 -6.09 -2.28 6.26
N LEU A 110 -7.33 -2.22 5.76
CA LEU A 110 -8.23 -1.07 5.92
C LEU A 110 -9.70 -1.54 6.00
N TYR A 111 -9.96 -2.64 6.67
CA TYR A 111 -11.30 -3.18 6.80
C TYR A 111 -12.09 -2.51 7.96
N PRO A 112 -13.43 -2.60 7.98
CA PRO A 112 -14.25 -1.85 8.92
C PRO A 112 -14.03 -2.15 10.42
N SER A 113 -13.48 -3.31 10.76
CA SER A 113 -13.20 -3.67 12.15
C SER A 113 -11.85 -3.19 12.68
N ILE A 114 -11.01 -2.55 11.84
CA ILE A 114 -9.81 -1.89 12.31
C ILE A 114 -10.20 -0.61 13.04
N ASP A 115 -9.75 -0.47 14.27
CA ASP A 115 -9.89 0.73 15.08
C ASP A 115 -8.70 1.69 14.90
N PHE A 116 -8.81 2.86 15.51
CA PHE A 116 -7.77 3.87 15.41
C PHE A 116 -6.48 3.50 16.16
N GLU A 117 -6.56 2.72 17.24
CA GLU A 117 -5.38 2.24 17.96
C GLU A 117 -4.52 1.34 17.07
N GLN A 118 -5.15 0.45 16.30
CA GLN A 118 -4.47 -0.41 15.32
C GLN A 118 -3.88 0.40 14.15
N LEU A 119 -4.57 1.44 13.69
CA LEU A 119 -4.04 2.35 12.66
C LEU A 119 -2.88 3.20 13.19
N ASP A 120 -2.95 3.68 14.44
CA ASP A 120 -1.87 4.40 15.10
C ASP A 120 -0.63 3.51 15.25
N TYR A 121 -0.82 2.25 15.65
CA TYR A 121 0.27 1.28 15.73
C TYR A 121 0.93 1.04 14.37
N THR A 122 0.13 0.90 13.32
CA THR A 122 0.65 0.75 11.95
C THR A 122 1.42 1.98 11.50
N ALA A 123 0.91 3.17 11.77
CA ALA A 123 1.59 4.43 11.44
C ALA A 123 2.90 4.58 12.23
N TYR A 124 2.88 4.32 13.53
CA TYR A 124 4.06 4.34 14.39
C TYR A 124 5.17 3.41 13.88
N LEU A 125 4.84 2.19 13.47
CA LEU A 125 5.83 1.25 12.93
C LEU A 125 6.42 1.75 11.60
N LEU A 126 5.59 2.29 10.72
CA LEU A 126 6.08 2.89 9.47
C LEU A 126 7.01 4.07 9.75
N GLU A 127 6.64 4.99 10.64
CA GLU A 127 7.50 6.12 11.03
C GLU A 127 8.81 5.66 11.67
N SER A 128 8.74 4.67 12.55
CA SER A 128 9.93 4.09 13.22
C SER A 128 10.89 3.45 12.21
N PHE A 129 10.38 2.72 11.22
CA PHE A 129 11.19 2.10 10.17
C PHE A 129 11.95 3.15 9.34
N PHE A 130 11.33 4.27 9.02
CA PHE A 130 11.96 5.36 8.28
C PHE A 130 12.78 6.34 9.14
N GLY A 131 12.76 6.16 10.47
CA GLY A 131 13.49 7.02 11.41
C GLY A 131 12.93 8.45 11.49
N VAL A 132 11.63 8.61 11.33
CA VAL A 132 10.96 9.93 11.39
C VAL A 132 10.48 10.26 12.81
N ASN A 133 10.14 9.25 13.61
CA ASN A 133 9.83 9.38 15.03
C ASN A 133 11.03 8.90 15.86
N THR A 134 11.92 9.81 16.19
CA THR A 134 12.97 9.64 17.20
C THR A 134 12.92 10.80 18.19
#